data_6ceafba1616b7a43154dc5898ee41b18
#
_entry.id   6ceafba1616b7a43154dc5898ee41b18
#
_cell.length_a   1.000
_cell.length_b   1.000
_cell.length_c   1.000
_cell.angle_alpha   90.00
_cell.angle_beta   90.00
_cell.angle_gamma   90.00
#
_symmetry.space_group_name_H-M   'P 1'
#
loop_
_entity.id
_entity.type
_entity.pdbx_description
1 polymer ?
#
loop_
_entity_poly.entity_id
_entity_poly.type
_entity_poly.pdbx_seq_one_letter_code
_entity_poly.pdbx_strand_id
1 'polypeptide(L)'
;MIGIAGAIRAGKKIDGLIVMNTAITAPKDGFKPTWFHQLSQTPVISDILFRIFNFPQSYLNVFEGIPNSYSKFDLKSYKYPLRKLKNNVGPLALARMVPNKMSHPSVPIEKEVEKFLQSYKGPAEIIWGMNDSVMWKLRRRTARLLPQAKVIKTDAGHFVQQETPEKVVESMKKVFKFTSK
;
A
#
# COMPACT_ATOMS: atom_id res chain seq x y z
N MET A 1 5.45 -1.63 2.58
CA MET A 1 6.26 -1.26 3.77
C MET A 1 6.48 -2.42 4.72
N ILE A 2 5.44 -3.08 5.27
CA ILE A 2 5.56 -4.17 6.27
C ILE A 2 6.50 -5.29 5.81
N GLY A 3 6.39 -5.76 4.56
CA GLY A 3 7.27 -6.80 4.03
C GLY A 3 8.75 -6.42 3.99
N ILE A 4 9.05 -5.17 3.62
CA ILE A 4 10.43 -4.66 3.61
C ILE A 4 10.98 -4.60 5.05
N ALA A 5 10.20 -4.05 5.98
CA ALA A 5 10.58 -3.99 7.39
C ALA A 5 10.83 -5.39 7.99
N GLY A 6 9.96 -6.35 7.67
CA GLY A 6 10.12 -7.74 8.09
C GLY A 6 11.39 -8.38 7.52
N ALA A 7 11.69 -8.18 6.24
CA ALA A 7 12.90 -8.71 5.61
C ALA A 7 14.17 -8.11 6.22
N ILE A 8 14.20 -6.79 6.44
CA ILE A 8 15.33 -6.11 7.10
C ILE A 8 15.60 -6.71 8.48
N ARG A 9 14.57 -6.81 9.32
CA ARG A 9 14.69 -7.33 10.69
C ARG A 9 15.05 -8.81 10.77
N ALA A 10 14.60 -9.58 9.77
CA ALA A 10 14.97 -10.98 9.65
C ALA A 10 16.36 -11.20 9.01
N GLY A 11 17.11 -10.14 8.69
CA GLY A 11 18.40 -10.22 8.00
C GLY A 11 18.32 -10.88 6.62
N LYS A 12 17.15 -10.81 5.97
CA LYS A 12 16.95 -11.43 4.66
C LYS A 12 17.36 -10.49 3.54
N LYS A 13 18.09 -11.03 2.57
CA LYS A 13 18.40 -10.31 1.34
C LYS A 13 17.12 -10.07 0.54
N ILE A 14 16.99 -8.88 0.00
CA ILE A 14 15.91 -8.51 -0.93
C ILE A 14 16.51 -8.51 -2.34
N ASP A 15 16.13 -9.48 -3.15
CA ASP A 15 16.69 -9.66 -4.50
C ASP A 15 16.03 -8.75 -5.54
N GLY A 16 14.80 -8.30 -5.29
CA GLY A 16 14.08 -7.38 -6.16
C GLY A 16 12.92 -6.70 -5.45
N LEU A 17 12.52 -5.53 -5.95
CA LEU A 17 11.42 -4.75 -5.40
C LEU A 17 10.42 -4.36 -6.48
N ILE A 18 9.14 -4.58 -6.20
CA ILE A 18 8.04 -3.97 -6.94
C ILE A 18 7.21 -3.16 -5.95
N VAL A 19 7.16 -1.86 -6.18
CA VAL A 19 6.44 -0.92 -5.31
C VAL A 19 5.18 -0.43 -6.02
N MET A 20 4.03 -0.64 -5.41
CA MET A 20 2.72 -0.27 -5.97
C MET A 20 1.97 0.61 -4.98
N ASN A 21 1.49 1.74 -5.39
CA ASN A 21 0.57 2.67 -4.67
C ASN A 21 0.66 2.59 -3.14
N THR A 22 1.84 2.78 -2.58
CA THR A 22 2.06 2.63 -1.13
C THR A 22 2.91 3.74 -0.53
N ALA A 23 2.71 3.97 0.76
CA ALA A 23 3.58 4.82 1.57
C ALA A 23 4.78 3.98 2.07
N ILE A 24 5.97 4.33 1.60
CA ILE A 24 7.24 3.71 2.02
C ILE A 24 8.20 4.73 2.64
N THR A 25 7.68 5.88 3.01
CA THR A 25 8.46 6.99 3.54
C THR A 25 7.91 7.41 4.89
N ALA A 26 8.79 7.67 5.83
CA ALA A 26 8.40 8.27 7.09
C ALA A 26 7.75 9.65 6.88
N PRO A 27 6.83 10.07 7.73
CA PRO A 27 6.30 11.43 7.68
C PRO A 27 7.42 12.44 7.91
N LYS A 28 7.25 13.64 7.37
CA LYS A 28 8.14 14.79 7.63
C LYS A 28 7.53 15.66 8.72
N ASP A 29 8.35 16.49 9.33
CA ASP A 29 7.87 17.49 10.28
C ASP A 29 6.80 18.38 9.62
N GLY A 30 5.73 18.64 10.35
CA GLY A 30 4.58 19.40 9.85
C GLY A 30 3.63 18.66 8.92
N PHE A 31 3.81 17.31 8.70
CA PHE A 31 2.84 16.57 7.91
C PHE A 31 1.44 16.61 8.55
N LYS A 32 0.43 16.62 7.68
CA LYS A 32 -0.97 16.55 8.11
C LYS A 32 -1.54 15.20 7.67
N PRO A 33 -2.03 14.38 8.61
CA PRO A 33 -2.69 13.12 8.27
C PRO A 33 -3.98 13.39 7.47
N THR A 34 -4.33 12.49 6.57
CA THR A 34 -5.59 12.59 5.84
C THR A 34 -6.77 12.37 6.79
N TRP A 35 -7.96 12.80 6.39
CA TRP A 35 -9.20 12.57 7.16
C TRP A 35 -9.42 11.08 7.47
N PHE A 36 -9.07 10.21 6.54
CA PHE A 36 -9.17 8.75 6.71
C PHE A 36 -8.30 8.26 7.87
N HIS A 37 -7.04 8.73 7.96
CA HIS A 37 -6.15 8.34 9.04
C HIS A 37 -6.55 8.95 10.38
N GLN A 38 -7.11 10.15 10.37
CA GLN A 38 -7.67 10.76 11.59
C GLN A 38 -8.88 9.95 12.07
N LEU A 39 -9.79 9.58 11.16
CA LEU A 39 -10.96 8.77 11.46
C LEU A 39 -10.57 7.40 12.03
N SER A 40 -9.57 6.73 11.44
CA SER A 40 -9.10 5.42 11.92
C SER A 40 -8.51 5.47 13.33
N GLN A 41 -8.00 6.62 13.75
CA GLN A 41 -7.44 6.85 15.09
C GLN A 41 -8.50 7.30 16.12
N THR A 42 -9.75 7.56 15.70
CA THR A 42 -10.83 7.97 16.60
C THR A 42 -11.44 6.73 17.26
N PRO A 43 -11.27 6.53 18.59
CA PRO A 43 -11.82 5.37 19.28
C PRO A 43 -13.34 5.29 19.12
N VAL A 44 -13.89 4.11 19.28
CA VAL A 44 -15.31 3.77 19.15
C VAL A 44 -15.86 3.98 17.74
N ILE A 45 -15.74 5.19 17.17
CA ILE A 45 -16.25 5.50 15.82
C ILE A 45 -15.55 4.62 14.77
N SER A 46 -14.23 4.55 14.82
CA SER A 46 -13.47 3.70 13.89
C SER A 46 -13.77 2.21 14.10
N ASP A 47 -13.95 1.76 15.34
CA ASP A 47 -14.32 0.36 15.63
C ASP A 47 -15.69 0.01 15.02
N ILE A 48 -16.68 0.89 15.15
CA ILE A 48 -17.99 0.71 14.53
C ILE A 48 -17.89 0.67 13.00
N LEU A 49 -17.25 1.68 12.40
CA LEU A 49 -17.15 1.77 10.95
C LEU A 49 -16.39 0.59 10.34
N PHE A 50 -15.22 0.27 10.87
CA PHE A 50 -14.37 -0.77 10.28
C PHE A 50 -14.85 -2.18 10.61
N ARG A 51 -15.35 -2.43 11.82
CA ARG A 51 -15.66 -3.78 12.28
C ARG A 51 -17.11 -4.17 12.03
N ILE A 52 -18.06 -3.23 12.11
CA ILE A 52 -19.49 -3.51 11.90
C ILE A 52 -19.86 -3.24 10.43
N PHE A 53 -19.52 -2.07 9.90
CA PHE A 53 -19.85 -1.69 8.53
C PHE A 53 -18.83 -2.15 7.48
N ASN A 54 -17.75 -2.83 7.89
CA ASN A 54 -16.68 -3.30 7.00
C ASN A 54 -16.12 -2.18 6.11
N PHE A 55 -15.94 -0.98 6.66
CA PHE A 55 -15.29 0.11 5.95
C PHE A 55 -13.76 -0.11 5.94
N PRO A 56 -13.03 0.15 4.85
CA PRO A 56 -13.50 0.60 3.53
C PRO A 56 -13.89 -0.53 2.56
N GLN A 57 -13.78 -1.82 2.95
CA GLN A 57 -13.96 -2.99 2.07
C GLN A 57 -15.35 -3.07 1.41
N SER A 58 -16.35 -2.47 2.04
CA SER A 58 -17.69 -2.38 1.45
C SER A 58 -17.80 -1.36 0.31
N TYR A 59 -16.79 -0.51 0.18
CA TYR A 59 -16.79 0.64 -0.74
C TYR A 59 -15.53 0.64 -1.65
N LEU A 60 -14.95 -0.53 -1.93
CA LEU A 60 -13.72 -0.64 -2.73
C LEU A 60 -13.86 -0.03 -4.13
N ASN A 61 -15.05 -0.08 -4.70
CA ASN A 61 -15.37 0.56 -5.98
C ASN A 61 -15.17 2.09 -5.99
N VAL A 62 -15.18 2.75 -4.83
CA VAL A 62 -14.86 4.18 -4.73
C VAL A 62 -13.36 4.46 -5.00
N PHE A 63 -12.53 3.44 -4.89
CA PHE A 63 -11.08 3.51 -5.09
C PHE A 63 -10.65 3.00 -6.48
N GLU A 64 -11.61 2.68 -7.35
CA GLU A 64 -11.35 2.32 -8.75
C GLU A 64 -10.75 3.49 -9.52
N GLY A 65 -9.76 3.20 -10.35
CA GLY A 65 -9.23 4.14 -11.31
C GLY A 65 -9.76 3.87 -12.72
N ILE A 66 -10.04 2.60 -13.00
CA ILE A 66 -10.66 2.12 -14.23
C ILE A 66 -12.11 1.80 -13.91
N PRO A 67 -13.08 2.52 -14.49
CA PRO A 67 -14.50 2.32 -14.19
C PRO A 67 -14.95 0.87 -14.39
N ASN A 68 -15.70 0.34 -13.43
CA ASN A 68 -16.22 -1.03 -13.42
C ASN A 68 -15.15 -2.13 -13.44
N SER A 69 -13.94 -1.85 -12.97
CA SER A 69 -12.85 -2.82 -12.86
C SER A 69 -13.09 -3.86 -11.77
N TYR A 70 -13.98 -3.59 -10.82
CA TYR A 70 -14.39 -4.55 -9.79
C TYR A 70 -15.72 -5.20 -10.13
N SER A 71 -15.70 -6.50 -10.36
CA SER A 71 -16.94 -7.28 -10.45
C SER A 71 -17.61 -7.43 -9.08
N LYS A 72 -18.88 -7.80 -9.07
CA LYS A 72 -19.60 -8.15 -7.82
C LYS A 72 -18.92 -9.32 -7.08
N PHE A 73 -18.29 -10.22 -7.84
CA PHE A 73 -17.53 -11.33 -7.27
C PHE A 73 -16.27 -10.84 -6.54
N ASP A 74 -15.50 -9.91 -7.14
CA ASP A 74 -14.30 -9.33 -6.54
C ASP A 74 -14.65 -8.65 -5.21
N LEU A 75 -15.66 -7.78 -5.20
CA LEU A 75 -16.12 -7.09 -3.99
C LEU A 75 -16.54 -8.08 -2.90
N LYS A 76 -17.22 -9.17 -3.28
CA LYS A 76 -17.62 -10.24 -2.34
C LYS A 76 -16.40 -10.99 -1.80
N SER A 77 -15.40 -11.25 -2.64
CA SER A 77 -14.17 -11.94 -2.27
C SER A 77 -13.35 -11.15 -1.25
N TYR A 78 -13.22 -9.84 -1.42
CA TYR A 78 -12.56 -8.97 -0.43
C TYR A 78 -13.28 -8.94 0.92
N LYS A 79 -14.62 -9.06 0.94
CA LYS A 79 -15.41 -9.09 2.18
C LYS A 79 -15.43 -10.46 2.87
N TYR A 80 -15.28 -11.53 2.11
CA TYR A 80 -15.45 -12.89 2.60
C TYR A 80 -14.59 -13.23 3.83
N PRO A 81 -13.27 -12.94 3.88
CA PRO A 81 -12.45 -13.21 5.06
C PRO A 81 -12.86 -12.39 6.28
N LEU A 82 -13.56 -11.28 6.08
CA LEU A 82 -13.95 -10.32 7.12
C LEU A 82 -15.41 -10.54 7.63
N ARG A 83 -16.09 -11.57 7.15
CA ARG A 83 -17.50 -11.82 7.52
C ARG A 83 -17.76 -12.11 9.01
N LYS A 84 -16.71 -12.50 9.76
CA LYS A 84 -16.81 -12.70 11.22
C LYS A 84 -16.21 -11.49 11.92
N LEU A 85 -16.92 -10.98 12.93
CA LEU A 85 -16.51 -9.78 13.67
C LEU A 85 -15.06 -9.85 14.21
N LYS A 86 -14.63 -11.03 14.64
CA LYS A 86 -13.26 -11.27 15.11
C LYS A 86 -12.19 -11.05 14.02
N ASN A 87 -12.54 -11.22 12.76
CA ASN A 87 -11.61 -11.07 11.63
C ASN A 87 -11.53 -9.61 11.14
N ASN A 88 -12.46 -8.75 11.51
CA ASN A 88 -12.54 -7.36 11.06
C ASN A 88 -11.54 -6.44 11.79
N VAL A 89 -10.74 -6.99 12.69
CA VAL A 89 -9.70 -6.23 13.40
C VAL A 89 -8.56 -5.83 12.46
N GLY A 90 -8.23 -6.69 11.49
CA GLY A 90 -7.08 -6.49 10.60
C GLY A 90 -7.09 -5.17 9.82
N PRO A 91 -8.15 -4.83 9.08
CA PRO A 91 -8.22 -3.58 8.33
C PRO A 91 -8.06 -2.33 9.21
N LEU A 92 -8.70 -2.31 10.38
CA LEU A 92 -8.55 -1.21 11.33
C LEU A 92 -7.14 -1.13 11.91
N ALA A 93 -6.56 -2.27 12.28
CA ALA A 93 -5.19 -2.34 12.78
C ALA A 93 -4.19 -1.78 11.75
N LEU A 94 -4.33 -2.18 10.47
CA LEU A 94 -3.49 -1.66 9.37
C LEU A 94 -3.65 -0.15 9.20
N ALA A 95 -4.88 0.37 9.23
CA ALA A 95 -5.14 1.80 9.14
C ALA A 95 -4.53 2.57 10.34
N ARG A 96 -4.60 1.99 11.55
CA ARG A 96 -4.00 2.55 12.76
C ARG A 96 -2.47 2.50 12.80
N MET A 97 -1.83 1.66 11.98
CA MET A 97 -0.37 1.63 11.82
C MET A 97 0.17 2.81 11.02
N VAL A 98 -0.67 3.51 10.28
CA VAL A 98 -0.25 4.71 9.54
C VAL A 98 -0.08 5.87 10.53
N PRO A 99 1.09 6.54 10.56
CA PRO A 99 1.34 7.61 11.49
C PRO A 99 0.38 8.79 11.31
N ASN A 100 -0.16 9.26 12.42
CA ASN A 100 -0.93 10.51 12.50
C ASN A 100 -0.15 11.65 13.19
N LYS A 101 0.99 11.34 13.76
CA LYS A 101 1.92 12.27 14.44
C LYS A 101 3.34 11.70 14.43
N MET A 102 4.35 12.56 14.62
CA MET A 102 5.75 12.15 14.61
C MET A 102 6.14 11.18 15.74
N SER A 103 5.44 11.21 16.87
CA SER A 103 5.63 10.28 17.99
C SER A 103 4.92 8.94 17.81
N HIS A 104 4.32 8.66 16.63
CA HIS A 104 3.63 7.40 16.38
C HIS A 104 4.61 6.22 16.37
N PRO A 105 4.27 5.05 16.98
CA PRO A 105 5.17 3.88 17.06
C PRO A 105 5.70 3.34 15.73
N SER A 106 5.00 3.58 14.62
CA SER A 106 5.45 3.16 13.28
C SER A 106 6.54 4.06 12.68
N VAL A 107 6.72 5.28 13.18
CA VAL A 107 7.69 6.24 12.59
C VAL A 107 9.13 5.73 12.61
N PRO A 108 9.65 5.12 13.69
CA PRO A 108 11.01 4.57 13.69
C PRO A 108 11.22 3.52 12.59
N ILE A 109 10.27 2.58 12.44
CA ILE A 109 10.39 1.53 11.41
C ILE A 109 10.24 2.09 9.99
N GLU A 110 9.43 3.13 9.80
CA GLU A 110 9.32 3.80 8.51
C GLU A 110 10.62 4.51 8.12
N LYS A 111 11.30 5.14 9.08
CA LYS A 111 12.64 5.73 8.88
C LYS A 111 13.69 4.67 8.55
N GLU A 112 13.63 3.50 9.18
CA GLU A 112 14.51 2.37 8.90
C GLU A 112 14.32 1.88 7.46
N VAL A 113 13.06 1.70 7.03
CA VAL A 113 12.72 1.31 5.66
C VAL A 113 13.16 2.39 4.66
N GLU A 114 12.92 3.67 4.94
CA GLU A 114 13.35 4.77 4.08
C GLU A 114 14.87 4.79 3.89
N LYS A 115 15.65 4.60 4.97
CA LYS A 115 17.11 4.48 4.93
C LYS A 115 17.57 3.29 4.10
N PHE A 116 16.93 2.12 4.28
CA PHE A 116 17.22 0.94 3.46
C PHE A 116 16.98 1.22 1.98
N LEU A 117 15.85 1.81 1.62
CA LEU A 117 15.50 2.09 0.22
C LEU A 117 16.47 3.06 -0.44
N GLN A 118 16.97 4.05 0.29
CA GLN A 118 18.00 4.98 -0.20
C GLN A 118 19.31 4.28 -0.54
N SER A 119 19.66 3.21 0.19
CA SER A 119 20.87 2.41 -0.04
C SER A 119 20.66 1.25 -1.00
N TYR A 120 19.41 0.90 -1.33
CA TYR A 120 19.09 -0.26 -2.16
C TYR A 120 19.51 -0.03 -3.62
N LYS A 121 20.32 -0.96 -4.16
CA LYS A 121 20.84 -0.92 -5.54
C LYS A 121 20.35 -2.09 -6.39
N GLY A 122 19.52 -2.95 -5.84
CA GLY A 122 18.96 -4.10 -6.54
C GLY A 122 17.92 -3.72 -7.60
N PRO A 123 17.46 -4.70 -8.39
CA PRO A 123 16.42 -4.50 -9.38
C PRO A 123 15.13 -3.97 -8.72
N ALA A 124 14.54 -2.92 -9.30
CA ALA A 124 13.30 -2.36 -8.79
C ALA A 124 12.44 -1.78 -9.90
N GLU A 125 11.12 -1.93 -9.79
CA GLU A 125 10.14 -1.20 -10.58
C GLU A 125 9.08 -0.57 -9.67
N ILE A 126 8.53 0.55 -10.08
CA ILE A 126 7.45 1.27 -9.40
C ILE A 126 6.26 1.28 -10.34
N ILE A 127 5.16 0.63 -9.96
CA ILE A 127 3.89 0.66 -10.72
C ILE A 127 2.95 1.60 -9.99
N TRP A 128 2.43 2.60 -10.69
CA TRP A 128 1.58 3.60 -10.05
C TRP A 128 0.30 3.84 -10.83
N GLY A 129 -0.84 3.61 -10.14
CA GLY A 129 -2.14 4.00 -10.61
C GLY A 129 -2.29 5.52 -10.55
N MET A 130 -2.47 6.14 -11.69
CA MET A 130 -2.53 7.61 -11.79
C MET A 130 -3.86 8.17 -11.29
N ASN A 131 -4.90 7.34 -11.24
CA ASN A 131 -6.23 7.67 -10.71
C ASN A 131 -6.38 7.30 -9.22
N ASP A 132 -5.28 6.96 -8.52
CA ASP A 132 -5.30 6.69 -7.09
C ASP A 132 -5.63 7.94 -6.28
N SER A 133 -6.84 8.00 -5.73
CA SER A 133 -7.31 9.10 -4.88
C SER A 133 -6.64 9.14 -3.49
N VAL A 134 -5.99 8.03 -3.07
CA VAL A 134 -5.41 7.87 -1.72
C VAL A 134 -3.93 8.26 -1.70
N MET A 135 -3.13 7.73 -2.64
CA MET A 135 -1.66 7.81 -2.61
C MET A 135 -1.03 8.63 -3.75
N TRP A 136 -1.83 9.29 -4.61
CA TRP A 136 -1.32 9.98 -5.80
C TRP A 136 -0.16 10.96 -5.53
N LYS A 137 -0.17 11.64 -4.37
CA LYS A 137 0.88 12.59 -3.97
C LYS A 137 2.23 11.94 -3.67
N LEU A 138 2.23 10.64 -3.31
CA LEU A 138 3.45 9.97 -2.84
C LEU A 138 4.34 9.44 -3.97
N ARG A 139 3.83 9.31 -5.19
CA ARG A 139 4.57 8.75 -6.33
C ARG A 139 5.95 9.41 -6.53
N ARG A 140 5.99 10.75 -6.57
CA ARG A 140 7.25 11.47 -6.79
C ARG A 140 8.27 11.24 -5.66
N ARG A 141 7.77 11.11 -4.43
CA ARG A 141 8.62 10.85 -3.27
C ARG A 141 9.17 9.42 -3.30
N THR A 142 8.33 8.45 -3.63
CA THR A 142 8.71 7.06 -3.83
C THR A 142 9.78 6.92 -4.92
N ALA A 143 9.59 7.55 -6.06
CA ALA A 143 10.56 7.53 -7.16
C ALA A 143 11.94 8.12 -6.79
N ARG A 144 11.97 9.12 -5.92
CA ARG A 144 13.25 9.68 -5.44
C ARG A 144 14.03 8.74 -4.52
N LEU A 145 13.35 7.83 -3.83
CA LEU A 145 14.01 6.83 -2.97
C LEU A 145 14.65 5.69 -3.77
N LEU A 146 14.10 5.41 -4.94
CA LEU A 146 14.55 4.34 -5.83
C LEU A 146 14.85 4.92 -7.23
N PRO A 147 15.92 5.73 -7.35
CA PRO A 147 16.20 6.44 -8.61
C PRO A 147 16.52 5.49 -9.77
N GLN A 148 16.98 4.26 -9.50
CA GLN A 148 17.22 3.22 -10.50
C GLN A 148 15.93 2.52 -10.97
N ALA A 149 14.82 2.68 -10.24
CA ALA A 149 13.57 1.99 -10.55
C ALA A 149 12.85 2.67 -11.72
N LYS A 150 12.42 1.87 -12.70
CA LYS A 150 11.52 2.33 -13.75
C LYS A 150 10.14 2.61 -13.15
N VAL A 151 9.58 3.78 -13.44
CA VAL A 151 8.22 4.14 -13.04
C VAL A 151 7.25 3.81 -14.17
N ILE A 152 6.36 2.85 -13.94
CA ILE A 152 5.28 2.44 -14.84
C ILE A 152 4.00 3.12 -14.35
N LYS A 153 3.40 3.94 -15.20
CA LYS A 153 2.12 4.61 -14.91
C LYS A 153 1.01 3.81 -15.55
N THR A 154 -0.08 3.63 -14.83
CA THR A 154 -1.31 2.98 -15.29
C THR A 154 -2.52 3.86 -14.99
N ASP A 155 -3.65 3.60 -15.62
CA ASP A 155 -4.91 4.30 -15.33
C ASP A 155 -5.64 3.72 -14.11
N ALA A 156 -5.03 2.76 -13.41
CA ALA A 156 -5.56 2.14 -12.22
C ALA A 156 -5.75 3.16 -11.07
N GLY A 157 -6.62 2.81 -10.15
CA GLY A 157 -6.79 3.45 -8.85
C GLY A 157 -5.83 2.92 -7.81
N HIS A 158 -6.33 2.76 -6.58
CA HIS A 158 -5.49 2.37 -5.45
C HIS A 158 -4.98 0.92 -5.52
N PHE A 159 -5.76 0.01 -6.07
CA PHE A 159 -5.45 -1.42 -6.13
C PHE A 159 -4.94 -1.84 -7.52
N VAL A 160 -3.76 -1.36 -7.88
CA VAL A 160 -3.11 -1.62 -9.17
C VAL A 160 -3.10 -3.10 -9.55
N GLN A 161 -2.88 -4.00 -8.57
CA GLN A 161 -2.85 -5.44 -8.79
C GLN A 161 -4.19 -6.03 -9.21
N GLN A 162 -5.29 -5.37 -8.89
CA GLN A 162 -6.64 -5.79 -9.29
C GLN A 162 -6.99 -5.25 -10.68
N GLU A 163 -6.61 -4.01 -10.94
CA GLU A 163 -7.05 -3.29 -12.14
C GLU A 163 -6.14 -3.49 -13.35
N THR A 164 -4.84 -3.72 -13.10
CA THR A 164 -3.83 -3.94 -14.17
C THR A 164 -2.86 -5.07 -13.81
N PRO A 165 -3.37 -6.30 -13.56
CA PRO A 165 -2.55 -7.44 -13.13
C PRO A 165 -1.47 -7.82 -14.14
N GLU A 166 -1.69 -7.62 -15.44
CA GLU A 166 -0.73 -7.87 -16.51
C GLU A 166 0.54 -7.00 -16.35
N LYS A 167 0.40 -5.75 -15.91
CA LYS A 167 1.54 -4.86 -15.64
C LYS A 167 2.35 -5.32 -14.44
N VAL A 168 1.68 -5.87 -13.44
CA VAL A 168 2.35 -6.46 -12.27
C VAL A 168 3.14 -7.69 -12.69
N VAL A 169 2.54 -8.60 -13.46
CA VAL A 169 3.20 -9.80 -13.97
C VAL A 169 4.39 -9.45 -14.87
N GLU A 170 4.24 -8.47 -15.77
CA GLU A 170 5.33 -8.00 -16.63
C GLU A 170 6.52 -7.48 -15.79
N SER A 171 6.24 -6.68 -14.77
CA SER A 171 7.26 -6.18 -13.84
C SER A 171 7.92 -7.31 -13.04
N MET A 172 7.15 -8.29 -12.57
CA MET A 172 7.69 -9.47 -11.87
C MET A 172 8.69 -10.24 -12.75
N LYS A 173 8.33 -10.49 -14.01
CA LYS A 173 9.23 -11.16 -14.97
C LYS A 173 10.55 -10.40 -15.15
N LYS A 174 10.50 -9.07 -15.23
CA LYS A 174 11.70 -8.23 -15.40
C LYS A 174 12.55 -8.17 -14.13
N VAL A 175 11.94 -7.87 -12.99
CA VAL A 175 12.65 -7.67 -11.72
C VAL A 175 13.27 -8.97 -11.21
N PHE A 176 12.57 -10.10 -11.32
CA PHE A 176 13.02 -11.37 -10.80
C PHE A 176 13.59 -12.30 -11.88
N LYS A 177 13.71 -11.83 -13.13
CA LYS A 177 14.25 -12.61 -14.26
C LYS A 177 13.59 -13.97 -14.42
N PHE A 178 12.28 -14.04 -14.21
CA PHE A 178 11.55 -15.25 -14.54
C PHE A 178 11.57 -15.47 -16.06
N THR A 179 12.30 -16.47 -16.50
CA THR A 179 12.19 -16.96 -17.88
C THR A 179 10.98 -17.88 -17.95
N SER A 180 10.10 -17.63 -18.91
CA SER A 180 9.05 -18.60 -19.25
C SER A 180 9.76 -19.89 -19.68
N LYS A 181 9.57 -20.99 -18.94
CA LYS A 181 9.89 -22.33 -19.44
C LYS A 181 8.83 -22.75 -20.42
#